data_ab07968cb4a8b30ceb495bd07e0d02a1
#
_entry.id   ab07968cb4a8b30ceb495bd07e0d02a1
#
_cell.length_a   1.000
_cell.length_b   1.000
_cell.length_c   1.000
_cell.angle_alpha   90.00
_cell.angle_beta   90.00
_cell.angle_gamma   90.00
#
_symmetry.space_group_name_H-M   'P 1'
#
loop_
_entity.id
_entity.type
_entity.pdbx_description
1 polymer ?
#
loop_
_entity_poly.entity_id
_entity_poly.type
_entity_poly.pdbx_seq_one_letter_code
_entity_poly.pdbx_strand_id
1 'polypeptide(L)'
;LGIARTFQNIRLFSALSMLDNVLIAKHMRAKQNVFSATLRLNRKEERRMREEAVALLEEQNLAHLKDEIAGSLPYGIQRRLEIARALATNPKLLLLDEPAAGMNPQETQELGEYIVKLRREHDLTILMIEHHMDLVMQFSDRIYVIDFGKLISAGTPDVVKADKRVIDAYLGVVE
;
A
#
# COMPACT_ATOMS: atom_id res chain seq x y z
N LEU A 1 3.49 -4.51 -16.37
CA LEU A 1 4.73 -4.89 -15.68
C LEU A 1 4.48 -5.53 -14.30
N GLY A 2 3.29 -5.42 -13.71
CA GLY A 2 2.97 -6.01 -12.41
C GLY A 2 3.62 -5.29 -11.23
N ILE A 3 3.90 -4.00 -11.37
CA ILE A 3 4.45 -3.14 -10.32
C ILE A 3 3.44 -2.05 -10.01
N ALA A 4 3.11 -1.85 -8.73
CA ALA A 4 2.35 -0.72 -8.24
C ALA A 4 3.17 0.03 -7.17
N ARG A 5 2.92 1.34 -7.05
CA ARG A 5 3.58 2.20 -6.08
C ARG A 5 2.56 3.13 -5.43
N THR A 6 2.65 3.26 -4.11
CA THR A 6 2.07 4.39 -3.38
C THR A 6 3.08 5.53 -3.30
N PHE A 7 2.65 6.69 -2.88
CA PHE A 7 3.53 7.86 -2.75
C PHE A 7 3.47 8.38 -1.32
N GLN A 8 4.51 9.05 -0.86
CA GLN A 8 4.57 9.70 0.45
C GLN A 8 3.35 10.62 0.66
N ASN A 9 3.07 11.47 -0.31
CA ASN A 9 1.83 12.25 -0.33
C ASN A 9 0.71 11.44 -1.00
N ILE A 10 -0.38 11.24 -0.28
CA ILE A 10 -1.56 10.49 -0.77
C ILE A 10 -2.06 11.10 -2.09
N ARG A 11 -2.15 10.27 -3.12
CA ARG A 11 -2.61 10.68 -4.46
C ARG A 11 -3.94 10.01 -4.79
N LEU A 12 -5.00 10.45 -4.15
CA LEU A 12 -6.37 10.03 -4.46
C LEU A 12 -7.07 11.06 -5.35
N PHE A 13 -8.10 10.61 -6.05
CA PHE A 13 -9.08 11.49 -6.65
C PHE A 13 -10.02 11.97 -5.54
N SER A 14 -9.65 13.05 -4.88
CA SER A 14 -10.26 13.52 -3.64
C SER A 14 -11.75 13.89 -3.78
N ALA A 15 -12.19 14.26 -4.97
CA ALA A 15 -13.59 14.59 -5.26
C ALA A 15 -14.45 13.36 -5.62
N LEU A 16 -13.87 12.18 -5.73
CA LEU A 16 -14.57 10.94 -6.09
C LEU A 16 -14.80 10.07 -4.85
N SER A 17 -15.76 9.15 -4.97
CA SER A 17 -16.01 8.15 -3.92
C SER A 17 -14.81 7.20 -3.75
N MET A 18 -14.76 6.50 -2.61
CA MET A 18 -13.79 5.44 -2.41
C MET A 18 -13.88 4.36 -3.48
N LEU A 19 -15.09 3.94 -3.81
CA LEU A 19 -15.33 2.92 -4.83
C LEU A 19 -14.84 3.38 -6.21
N ASP A 20 -15.12 4.63 -6.59
CA ASP A 20 -14.69 5.17 -7.88
C ASP A 20 -13.16 5.25 -7.98
N ASN A 21 -12.46 5.60 -6.88
CA ASN A 21 -11.01 5.56 -6.82
C ASN A 21 -10.44 4.17 -7.15
N VAL A 22 -11.04 3.11 -6.62
CA VAL A 22 -10.62 1.72 -6.89
C VAL A 22 -11.00 1.29 -8.30
N LEU A 23 -12.22 1.66 -8.77
CA LEU A 23 -12.69 1.33 -10.12
C LEU A 23 -11.81 1.94 -11.22
N ILE A 24 -11.35 3.18 -11.06
CA ILE A 24 -10.43 3.81 -12.03
C ILE A 24 -9.17 2.96 -12.20
N ALA A 25 -8.59 2.44 -11.12
CA ALA A 25 -7.41 1.60 -11.20
C ALA A 25 -7.69 0.26 -11.90
N LYS A 26 -8.86 -0.33 -11.70
CA LYS A 26 -9.30 -1.53 -12.42
C LYS A 26 -9.47 -1.29 -13.91
N HIS A 27 -10.06 -0.16 -14.29
CA HIS A 27 -10.24 0.21 -15.70
C HIS A 27 -8.90 0.36 -16.46
N MET A 28 -7.84 0.79 -15.80
CA MET A 28 -6.51 0.88 -16.41
C MET A 28 -5.96 -0.48 -16.89
N ARG A 29 -6.48 -1.59 -16.36
CA ARG A 29 -6.10 -2.95 -16.75
C ARG A 29 -7.10 -3.63 -17.70
N ALA A 30 -8.31 -3.10 -17.80
CA ALA A 30 -9.31 -3.65 -18.69
C ALA A 30 -8.80 -3.54 -20.14
N LYS A 31 -8.70 -4.67 -20.82
CA LYS A 31 -8.41 -4.72 -22.28
C LYS A 31 -9.66 -4.27 -23.04
N GLN A 32 -9.97 -2.99 -22.97
CA GLN A 32 -11.10 -2.45 -23.72
C GLN A 32 -10.64 -2.14 -25.15
N ASN A 33 -11.14 -2.91 -26.13
CA ASN A 33 -11.14 -2.50 -27.50
C ASN A 33 -12.21 -1.42 -27.68
N VAL A 34 -11.86 -0.34 -28.38
CA VAL A 34 -12.77 0.80 -28.68
C VAL A 34 -14.11 0.32 -29.26
N PHE A 35 -14.12 -0.80 -29.98
CA PHE A 35 -15.32 -1.43 -30.55
C PHE A 35 -16.27 -2.02 -29.49
N SER A 36 -15.77 -2.58 -28.38
CA SER A 36 -16.60 -3.18 -27.33
C SER A 36 -17.28 -2.12 -26.44
N ALA A 37 -16.66 -0.96 -26.30
CA ALA A 37 -17.22 0.17 -25.56
C ALA A 37 -18.47 0.74 -26.25
N THR A 38 -18.50 0.73 -27.58
CA THR A 38 -19.61 1.31 -28.38
C THR A 38 -20.87 0.44 -28.38
N LEU A 39 -20.76 -0.88 -28.13
CA LEU A 39 -21.87 -1.85 -28.28
C LEU A 39 -22.55 -2.29 -26.98
N ARG A 40 -22.36 -1.57 -25.84
CA ARG A 40 -22.96 -1.91 -24.51
C ARG A 40 -22.78 -3.39 -24.06
N LEU A 41 -21.84 -4.13 -24.67
CA LEU A 41 -21.52 -5.52 -24.30
C LEU A 41 -20.75 -5.60 -22.97
N ASN A 42 -20.45 -4.48 -22.36
CA ASN A 42 -19.53 -4.35 -21.22
C ASN A 42 -20.20 -4.44 -19.83
N ARG A 43 -21.55 -4.60 -19.76
CA ARG A 43 -22.24 -4.62 -18.45
C ARG A 43 -21.78 -5.74 -17.52
N LYS A 44 -21.41 -6.89 -18.07
CA LYS A 44 -20.92 -8.02 -17.27
C LYS A 44 -19.53 -7.74 -16.71
N GLU A 45 -18.65 -7.14 -17.50
CA GLU A 45 -17.29 -6.79 -17.12
C GLU A 45 -17.29 -5.64 -16.10
N GLU A 46 -18.12 -4.64 -16.34
CA GLU A 46 -18.32 -3.50 -15.44
C GLU A 46 -18.86 -3.95 -14.07
N ARG A 47 -19.85 -4.85 -14.07
CA ARG A 47 -20.37 -5.45 -12.85
C ARG A 47 -19.31 -6.26 -12.11
N ARG A 48 -18.53 -7.09 -12.82
CA ARG A 48 -17.41 -7.84 -12.23
C ARG A 48 -16.37 -6.93 -11.60
N MET A 49 -15.93 -5.88 -12.32
CA MET A 49 -14.97 -4.91 -11.79
C MET A 49 -15.50 -4.22 -10.54
N ARG A 50 -16.80 -3.91 -10.50
CA ARG A 50 -17.43 -3.31 -9.32
C ARG A 50 -17.47 -4.29 -8.15
N GLU A 51 -17.83 -5.55 -8.37
CA GLU A 51 -17.82 -6.61 -7.35
C GLU A 51 -16.39 -6.82 -6.80
N GLU A 52 -15.39 -6.91 -7.66
CA GLU A 52 -13.98 -7.02 -7.26
C GLU A 52 -13.46 -5.76 -6.54
N ALA A 53 -13.92 -4.56 -6.90
CA ALA A 53 -13.54 -3.33 -6.21
C ALA A 53 -14.16 -3.26 -4.80
N VAL A 54 -15.40 -3.71 -4.66
CA VAL A 54 -16.05 -3.82 -3.35
C VAL A 54 -15.35 -4.85 -2.49
N ALA A 55 -14.99 -6.03 -3.02
CA ALA A 55 -14.25 -7.05 -2.30
C ALA A 55 -12.90 -6.52 -1.77
N LEU A 56 -12.15 -5.75 -2.56
CA LEU A 56 -10.92 -5.10 -2.08
C LEU A 56 -11.17 -4.11 -0.94
N LEU A 57 -12.28 -3.40 -0.93
CA LEU A 57 -12.66 -2.54 0.19
C LEU A 57 -13.11 -3.35 1.41
N GLU A 58 -13.79 -4.49 1.22
CA GLU A 58 -14.19 -5.41 2.30
C GLU A 58 -12.98 -6.01 3.01
N GLU A 59 -11.96 -6.46 2.27
CA GLU A 59 -10.69 -6.97 2.83
C GLU A 59 -10.05 -5.98 3.81
N GLN A 60 -10.30 -4.69 3.61
CA GLN A 60 -9.74 -3.60 4.42
C GLN A 60 -10.73 -3.05 5.45
N ASN A 61 -11.91 -3.67 5.61
CA ASN A 61 -13.01 -3.18 6.44
C ASN A 61 -13.49 -1.76 6.04
N LEU A 62 -13.37 -1.39 4.77
CA LEU A 62 -13.73 -0.07 4.23
C LEU A 62 -14.99 -0.05 3.39
N ALA A 63 -15.62 -1.22 3.14
CA ALA A 63 -16.79 -1.31 2.26
C ALA A 63 -18.00 -0.49 2.74
N HIS A 64 -18.13 -0.29 4.05
CA HIS A 64 -19.18 0.55 4.63
C HIS A 64 -19.03 2.05 4.29
N LEU A 65 -17.84 2.47 3.87
CA LEU A 65 -17.51 3.85 3.45
C LEU A 65 -17.39 4.00 1.93
N LYS A 66 -17.72 2.97 1.16
CA LYS A 66 -17.47 2.90 -0.30
C LYS A 66 -18.01 4.09 -1.09
N ASP A 67 -19.12 4.66 -0.65
CA ASP A 67 -19.81 5.77 -1.32
C ASP A 67 -19.38 7.14 -0.78
N GLU A 68 -18.54 7.18 0.29
CA GLU A 68 -18.01 8.42 0.86
C GLU A 68 -16.94 9.04 -0.04
N ILE A 69 -16.88 10.36 -0.03
CA ILE A 69 -15.89 11.15 -0.78
C ILE A 69 -14.50 10.96 -0.18
N ALA A 70 -13.55 10.51 -0.99
CA ALA A 70 -12.21 10.14 -0.53
C ALA A 70 -11.49 11.27 0.21
N GLY A 71 -11.64 12.51 -0.23
CA GLY A 71 -10.99 13.68 0.37
C GLY A 71 -11.54 14.09 1.74
N SER A 72 -12.73 13.62 2.15
CA SER A 72 -13.35 13.93 3.44
C SER A 72 -12.97 12.94 4.55
N LEU A 73 -12.27 11.87 4.20
CA LEU A 73 -11.96 10.77 5.13
C LEU A 73 -10.72 11.08 6.00
N PRO A 74 -10.63 10.50 7.21
CA PRO A 74 -9.40 10.52 8.01
C PRO A 74 -8.19 10.03 7.23
N TYR A 75 -7.01 10.56 7.55
CA TYR A 75 -5.76 10.27 6.84
C TYR A 75 -5.44 8.78 6.75
N GLY A 76 -5.55 8.02 7.84
CA GLY A 76 -5.31 6.58 7.86
C GLY A 76 -6.22 5.79 6.92
N ILE A 77 -7.50 6.22 6.78
CA ILE A 77 -8.44 5.61 5.84
C ILE A 77 -8.06 5.96 4.40
N GLN A 78 -7.67 7.21 4.14
CA GLN A 78 -7.17 7.61 2.82
C GLN A 78 -5.93 6.79 2.41
N ARG A 79 -5.01 6.51 3.35
CA ARG A 79 -3.84 5.67 3.10
C ARG A 79 -4.22 4.23 2.75
N ARG A 80 -5.15 3.63 3.51
CA ARG A 80 -5.67 2.29 3.18
C ARG A 80 -6.35 2.27 1.81
N LEU A 81 -7.10 3.30 1.47
CA LEU A 81 -7.71 3.43 0.13
C LEU A 81 -6.66 3.53 -0.98
N GLU A 82 -5.56 4.25 -0.76
CA GLU A 82 -4.46 4.34 -1.72
C GLU A 82 -3.83 2.96 -1.98
N ILE A 83 -3.63 2.17 -0.92
CA ILE A 83 -3.15 0.79 -1.03
C ILE A 83 -4.17 -0.08 -1.78
N ALA A 84 -5.48 0.01 -1.45
CA ALA A 84 -6.55 -0.71 -2.17
C ALA A 84 -6.54 -0.39 -3.67
N ARG A 85 -6.35 0.88 -4.01
CA ARG A 85 -6.24 1.32 -5.40
C ARG A 85 -5.00 0.74 -6.09
N ALA A 86 -3.87 0.66 -5.40
CA ALA A 86 -2.68 0.01 -5.93
C ALA A 86 -2.91 -1.50 -6.17
N LEU A 87 -3.55 -2.20 -5.22
CA LEU A 87 -3.93 -3.61 -5.34
C LEU A 87 -4.91 -3.88 -6.47
N ALA A 88 -5.82 -2.95 -6.75
CA ALA A 88 -6.77 -3.06 -7.87
C ALA A 88 -6.10 -3.24 -9.23
N THR A 89 -4.83 -2.85 -9.35
CA THR A 89 -4.00 -3.11 -10.53
C THR A 89 -3.42 -4.53 -10.57
N ASN A 90 -3.73 -5.38 -9.58
CA ASN A 90 -3.22 -6.75 -9.44
C ASN A 90 -1.69 -6.84 -9.62
N PRO A 91 -0.89 -6.15 -8.80
CA PRO A 91 0.56 -6.14 -8.93
C PRO A 91 1.17 -7.45 -8.42
N LYS A 92 2.43 -7.72 -8.80
CA LYS A 92 3.30 -8.73 -8.19
C LYS A 92 4.26 -8.08 -7.20
N LEU A 93 4.59 -6.81 -7.42
CA LEU A 93 5.45 -6.00 -6.57
C LEU A 93 4.71 -4.72 -6.17
N LEU A 94 4.58 -4.50 -4.87
CA LEU A 94 4.02 -3.29 -4.29
C LEU A 94 5.13 -2.48 -3.63
N LEU A 95 5.31 -1.25 -4.07
CA LEU A 95 6.25 -0.29 -3.51
C LEU A 95 5.50 0.66 -2.58
N LEU A 96 5.85 0.66 -1.30
CA LEU A 96 5.27 1.53 -0.28
C LEU A 96 6.31 2.59 0.15
N ASP A 97 5.96 3.85 -0.03
CA ASP A 97 6.83 4.99 0.28
C ASP A 97 6.31 5.69 1.54
N GLU A 98 7.01 5.49 2.66
CA GLU A 98 6.67 5.98 3.99
C GLU A 98 5.18 5.80 4.34
N PRO A 99 4.65 4.56 4.31
CA PRO A 99 3.22 4.33 4.47
C PRO A 99 2.69 4.70 5.87
N ALA A 100 3.54 4.73 6.90
CA ALA A 100 3.18 5.08 8.26
C ALA A 100 3.37 6.57 8.60
N ALA A 101 3.77 7.41 7.63
CA ALA A 101 3.98 8.83 7.89
C ALA A 101 2.74 9.51 8.48
N GLY A 102 2.89 10.19 9.62
CA GLY A 102 1.81 10.90 10.30
C GLY A 102 0.83 10.02 11.09
N MET A 103 1.11 8.73 11.24
CA MET A 103 0.32 7.80 12.05
C MET A 103 0.83 7.77 13.51
N ASN A 104 -0.08 7.51 14.43
CA ASN A 104 0.29 7.21 15.82
C ASN A 104 0.81 5.76 15.94
N PRO A 105 1.42 5.36 17.07
CA PRO A 105 2.00 4.02 17.24
C PRO A 105 0.99 2.88 17.04
N GLN A 106 -0.25 3.05 17.46
CA GLN A 106 -1.29 2.04 17.30
C GLN A 106 -1.68 1.89 15.82
N GLU A 107 -1.88 2.99 15.12
CA GLU A 107 -2.18 3.00 13.68
C GLU A 107 -1.03 2.39 12.86
N THR A 108 0.23 2.66 13.27
CA THR A 108 1.43 2.09 12.67
C THR A 108 1.46 0.56 12.83
N GLN A 109 1.14 0.05 14.02
CA GLN A 109 1.05 -1.37 14.29
C GLN A 109 -0.04 -2.03 13.43
N GLU A 110 -1.24 -1.46 13.41
CA GLU A 110 -2.36 -1.96 12.59
C GLU A 110 -2.02 -1.95 11.10
N LEU A 111 -1.28 -0.94 10.62
CA LEU A 111 -0.79 -0.88 9.25
C LEU A 111 0.21 -2.01 8.96
N GLY A 112 1.14 -2.29 9.86
CA GLY A 112 2.11 -3.37 9.72
C GLY A 112 1.45 -4.74 9.60
N GLU A 113 0.50 -5.04 10.49
CA GLU A 113 -0.30 -6.26 10.46
C GLU A 113 -1.09 -6.38 9.15
N TYR A 114 -1.66 -5.28 8.71
CA TYR A 114 -2.39 -5.20 7.45
C TYR A 114 -1.46 -5.48 6.25
N ILE A 115 -0.26 -4.91 6.19
CA ILE A 115 0.73 -5.15 5.13
C ILE A 115 1.12 -6.64 5.05
N VAL A 116 1.35 -7.29 6.20
CA VAL A 116 1.65 -8.73 6.26
C VAL A 116 0.48 -9.57 5.75
N LYS A 117 -0.74 -9.22 6.14
CA LYS A 117 -1.97 -9.87 5.66
C LYS A 117 -2.05 -9.76 4.13
N LEU A 118 -1.93 -8.57 3.57
CA LEU A 118 -1.97 -8.34 2.12
C LEU A 118 -0.93 -9.16 1.36
N ARG A 119 0.29 -9.22 1.88
CA ARG A 119 1.37 -10.00 1.27
C ARG A 119 0.97 -11.47 1.07
N ARG A 120 0.32 -12.05 2.09
CA ARG A 120 -0.11 -13.46 2.07
C ARG A 120 -1.31 -13.69 1.16
N GLU A 121 -2.31 -12.82 1.24
CA GLU A 121 -3.58 -12.99 0.50
C GLU A 121 -3.42 -12.77 -1.00
N HIS A 122 -2.50 -11.88 -1.40
CA HIS A 122 -2.28 -11.51 -2.81
C HIS A 122 -0.97 -12.06 -3.40
N ASP A 123 -0.22 -12.90 -2.68
CA ASP A 123 1.10 -13.42 -3.11
C ASP A 123 2.04 -12.31 -3.60
N LEU A 124 2.17 -11.26 -2.78
CA LEU A 124 2.92 -10.05 -3.13
C LEU A 124 4.36 -10.10 -2.65
N THR A 125 5.25 -9.54 -3.45
CA THR A 125 6.49 -8.96 -2.96
C THR A 125 6.24 -7.50 -2.58
N ILE A 126 6.61 -7.10 -1.37
CA ILE A 126 6.46 -5.72 -0.90
C ILE A 126 7.84 -5.14 -0.63
N LEU A 127 8.14 -3.99 -1.23
CA LEU A 127 9.30 -3.18 -0.90
C LEU A 127 8.81 -1.90 -0.23
N MET A 128 9.21 -1.68 1.01
CA MET A 128 8.80 -0.54 1.82
C MET A 128 10.00 0.33 2.13
N ILE A 129 9.85 1.64 1.96
CA ILE A 129 10.79 2.65 2.45
C ILE A 129 10.18 3.21 3.72
N GLU A 130 10.88 3.13 4.83
CA GLU A 130 10.41 3.59 6.13
C GLU A 130 11.57 4.01 7.05
N HIS A 131 11.25 4.89 7.97
CA HIS A 131 12.15 5.32 9.04
C HIS A 131 11.61 5.00 10.44
N HIS A 132 10.41 4.44 10.54
CA HIS A 132 9.82 3.94 11.80
C HIS A 132 10.42 2.55 12.09
N MET A 133 11.46 2.53 12.95
CA MET A 133 12.24 1.32 13.22
C MET A 133 11.38 0.17 13.75
N ASP A 134 10.39 0.44 14.63
CA ASP A 134 9.51 -0.59 15.16
C ASP A 134 8.73 -1.31 14.06
N LEU A 135 8.16 -0.55 13.10
CA LEU A 135 7.45 -1.11 11.95
C LEU A 135 8.39 -1.98 11.11
N VAL A 136 9.57 -1.44 10.77
CA VAL A 136 10.54 -2.13 9.91
C VAL A 136 11.05 -3.41 10.56
N MET A 137 11.44 -3.36 11.83
CA MET A 137 12.00 -4.50 12.56
C MET A 137 10.97 -5.61 12.80
N GLN A 138 9.71 -5.25 13.02
CA GLN A 138 8.66 -6.21 13.35
C GLN A 138 8.07 -6.89 12.12
N PHE A 139 7.96 -6.18 11.00
CA PHE A 139 7.16 -6.64 9.86
C PHE A 139 7.95 -6.97 8.58
N SER A 140 9.28 -6.75 8.57
CA SER A 140 10.11 -7.05 7.41
C SER A 140 10.80 -8.40 7.51
N ASP A 141 10.89 -9.13 6.40
CA ASP A 141 11.70 -10.37 6.32
C ASP A 141 13.19 -10.04 6.11
N ARG A 142 13.46 -8.93 5.40
CA ARG A 142 14.81 -8.46 5.06
C ARG A 142 14.86 -6.95 5.02
N ILE A 143 15.92 -6.39 5.57
CA ILE A 143 16.14 -4.95 5.69
C ILE A 143 17.44 -4.58 4.97
N TYR A 144 17.41 -3.45 4.30
CA TYR A 144 18.58 -2.76 3.73
C TYR A 144 18.66 -1.38 4.37
N VAL A 145 19.72 -1.12 5.12
CA VAL A 145 19.91 0.15 5.81
C VAL A 145 20.80 1.06 4.98
N ILE A 146 20.27 2.25 4.67
CA ILE A 146 20.96 3.26 3.86
C ILE A 146 21.21 4.49 4.73
N ASP A 147 22.46 4.94 4.78
CA ASP A 147 22.88 6.15 5.45
C ASP A 147 23.64 7.03 4.46
N PHE A 148 23.29 8.31 4.33
CA PHE A 148 23.83 9.25 3.34
C PHE A 148 24.00 8.64 1.93
N GLY A 149 23.00 7.85 1.48
CA GLY A 149 23.00 7.22 0.15
C GLY A 149 23.90 5.99 0.02
N LYS A 150 24.53 5.52 1.10
CA LYS A 150 25.37 4.32 1.13
C LYS A 150 24.69 3.20 1.89
N LEU A 151 24.75 1.98 1.34
CA LEU A 151 24.32 0.79 2.04
C LEU A 151 25.30 0.49 3.19
N ILE A 152 24.81 0.58 4.44
CA ILE A 152 25.61 0.32 5.63
C ILE A 152 25.35 -1.04 6.26
N SER A 153 24.17 -1.63 6.08
CA SER A 153 23.81 -2.95 6.57
C SER A 153 22.74 -3.61 5.72
N ALA A 154 22.72 -4.94 5.67
CA ALA A 154 21.65 -5.71 5.03
C ALA A 154 21.51 -7.09 5.68
N GLY A 155 20.26 -7.50 5.97
CA GLY A 155 19.99 -8.79 6.60
C GLY A 155 18.57 -8.94 7.12
N THR A 156 18.38 -9.95 7.96
CA THR A 156 17.16 -10.09 8.77
C THR A 156 17.10 -8.99 9.84
N PRO A 157 15.95 -8.72 10.45
CA PRO A 157 15.83 -7.75 11.54
C PRO A 157 16.87 -7.96 12.65
N ASP A 158 17.11 -9.21 13.08
CA ASP A 158 18.08 -9.53 14.14
C ASP A 158 19.51 -9.15 13.75
N VAL A 159 19.93 -9.41 12.50
CA VAL A 159 21.25 -9.06 11.98
C VAL A 159 21.43 -7.54 11.95
N VAL A 160 20.42 -6.84 11.45
CA VAL A 160 20.46 -5.37 11.33
C VAL A 160 20.45 -4.69 12.68
N LYS A 161 19.63 -5.18 13.63
CA LYS A 161 19.54 -4.67 15.01
C LYS A 161 20.85 -4.81 15.79
N ALA A 162 21.65 -5.84 15.48
CA ALA A 162 22.96 -6.08 16.12
C ALA A 162 24.13 -5.35 15.43
N ASP A 163 23.92 -4.75 14.27
CA ASP A 163 24.99 -4.07 13.53
C ASP A 163 25.31 -2.72 14.18
N LYS A 164 26.54 -2.57 14.69
CA LYS A 164 27.00 -1.36 15.34
C LYS A 164 26.84 -0.10 14.48
N ARG A 165 27.03 -0.20 13.15
CA ARG A 165 26.88 0.93 12.23
C ARG A 165 25.43 1.44 12.19
N VAL A 166 24.46 0.53 12.33
CA VAL A 166 23.03 0.87 12.39
C VAL A 166 22.70 1.50 13.74
N ILE A 167 23.25 0.94 14.83
CA ILE A 167 23.09 1.50 16.19
C ILE A 167 23.60 2.93 16.21
N ASP A 168 24.83 3.16 15.72
CA ASP A 168 25.46 4.48 15.73
C ASP A 168 24.68 5.49 14.82
N ALA A 169 24.10 5.04 13.71
CA ALA A 169 23.40 5.91 12.76
C ALA A 169 21.95 6.24 13.15
N TYR A 170 21.22 5.30 13.75
CA TYR A 170 19.78 5.39 13.93
C TYR A 170 19.28 5.22 15.37
N LEU A 171 19.99 4.49 16.22
CA LEU A 171 19.58 4.20 17.58
C LEU A 171 20.26 5.13 18.61
N GLY A 172 21.18 5.95 18.14
CA GLY A 172 21.94 6.91 18.96
C GLY A 172 23.01 6.20 19.79
N VAL A 173 24.17 6.86 19.94
CA VAL A 173 25.09 6.50 21.02
C VAL A 173 24.42 6.97 22.30
N VAL A 174 23.93 6.05 23.13
CA VAL A 174 23.64 6.35 24.52
C VAL A 174 25.01 6.53 25.17
N GLU A 175 25.47 7.82 25.27
CA GLU A 175 26.57 8.18 26.13
C GLU A 175 26.21 8.00 27.60
#